data_fc1acf28e860342ffc83c13ad7f5d2a4
#
_entry.id   fc1acf28e860342ffc83c13ad7f5d2a4
#
_cell.length_a   1.000
_cell.length_b   1.000
_cell.length_c   1.000
_cell.angle_alpha   90.00
_cell.angle_beta   90.00
_cell.angle_gamma   90.00
#
_symmetry.space_group_name_H-M   'P 1'
#
loop_
_entity.id
_entity.type
_entity.pdbx_description
1 polymer ?
#
loop_
_entity_poly.entity_id
_entity_poly.type
_entity_poly.pdbx_seq_one_letter_code
_entity_poly.pdbx_strand_id
1 'polypeptide(L)'
;MKLTSKLLGLSIFAFVSQTMAAPMPNTITVEDKAVVPIVKTQIIRSVAGQEPVRTTEATIFEVKNGGKDIVAREVVLEENASQFSDKKMSAPIVQKGSVIVPTSKVEVKSTLSQGGVVLAEGKQVDAQGIEFKKGQEPVRKELKLDQVKDPNSKESVTRAVLQENGTTTKDVVVVKEPE
;
A
#
# COMPACT_ATOMS: atom_id res chain seq x y z
N MET A 1 43.18 24.05 -52.91
CA MET A 1 42.57 23.96 -51.56
C MET A 1 41.08 23.76 -51.75
N LYS A 2 40.59 22.53 -51.43
CA LYS A 2 39.17 22.23 -51.51
C LYS A 2 38.62 22.24 -50.11
N LEU A 3 37.72 23.20 -49.76
CA LEU A 3 36.95 23.21 -48.54
C LEU A 3 35.71 22.31 -48.75
N THR A 4 35.67 21.21 -48.06
CA THR A 4 34.47 20.38 -47.94
C THR A 4 33.61 20.85 -46.78
N SER A 5 32.50 21.45 -47.10
CA SER A 5 31.45 21.85 -46.15
C SER A 5 30.74 20.62 -45.65
N LYS A 6 30.88 20.25 -44.34
CA LYS A 6 30.11 19.24 -43.67
C LYS A 6 28.80 19.89 -43.18
N LEU A 7 27.68 19.55 -43.86
CA LEU A 7 26.35 19.82 -43.32
C LEU A 7 26.13 18.96 -42.07
N LEU A 8 26.06 19.57 -40.90
CA LEU A 8 25.53 18.95 -39.70
C LEU A 8 24.00 18.91 -39.82
N GLY A 9 23.47 17.71 -40.04
CA GLY A 9 22.05 17.47 -39.93
C GLY A 9 21.60 17.57 -38.47
N LEU A 10 20.89 18.64 -38.13
CA LEU A 10 20.26 18.86 -36.85
C LEU A 10 18.95 18.05 -36.84
N SER A 11 19.00 16.82 -36.35
CA SER A 11 17.80 16.02 -36.09
C SER A 11 17.06 16.61 -34.89
N ILE A 12 16.00 17.37 -35.16
CA ILE A 12 15.07 17.83 -34.13
C ILE A 12 14.25 16.59 -33.72
N PHE A 13 14.65 15.94 -32.64
CA PHE A 13 13.79 14.99 -31.95
C PHE A 13 12.65 15.80 -31.30
N ALA A 14 11.50 15.80 -31.94
CA ALA A 14 10.25 16.21 -31.32
C ALA A 14 9.93 15.19 -30.22
N PHE A 15 10.29 15.48 -28.98
CA PHE A 15 9.75 14.81 -27.81
C PHE A 15 8.25 15.16 -27.77
N VAL A 16 7.43 14.28 -28.32
CA VAL A 16 6.02 14.25 -27.98
C VAL A 16 5.95 13.81 -26.53
N SER A 17 5.91 14.79 -25.65
CA SER A 17 5.55 14.57 -24.23
C SER A 17 4.10 14.07 -24.22
N GLN A 18 3.91 12.77 -24.31
CA GLN A 18 2.69 12.17 -23.82
C GLN A 18 2.70 12.43 -22.32
N THR A 19 2.04 13.50 -21.91
CA THR A 19 1.61 13.66 -20.52
C THR A 19 0.59 12.55 -20.26
N MET A 20 1.08 11.34 -20.01
CA MET A 20 0.30 10.38 -19.26
C MET A 20 0.03 11.06 -17.93
N ALA A 21 -1.20 11.50 -17.74
CA ALA A 21 -1.65 11.96 -16.43
C ALA A 21 -1.30 10.81 -15.47
N ALA A 22 -0.31 11.06 -14.60
CA ALA A 22 0.07 10.07 -13.60
C ALA A 22 -1.24 9.72 -12.88
N PRO A 23 -1.58 8.44 -12.71
CA PRO A 23 -2.82 8.05 -12.03
C PRO A 23 -2.79 8.76 -10.68
N MET A 24 -3.81 9.56 -10.40
CA MET A 24 -3.91 10.26 -9.12
C MET A 24 -3.81 9.21 -8.02
N PRO A 25 -2.86 9.29 -7.09
CA PRO A 25 -2.51 8.19 -6.19
C PRO A 25 -3.65 7.71 -5.28
N ASN A 26 -4.79 8.39 -5.29
CA ASN A 26 -5.94 8.13 -4.44
C ASN A 26 -7.27 7.91 -5.16
N THR A 27 -7.28 7.85 -6.49
CA THR A 27 -8.54 7.60 -7.21
C THR A 27 -9.01 6.17 -7.02
N ILE A 28 -10.33 5.98 -6.96
CA ILE A 28 -11.02 4.71 -7.06
C ILE A 28 -11.98 4.77 -8.25
N THR A 29 -12.32 3.63 -8.81
CA THR A 29 -13.33 3.56 -9.88
C THR A 29 -14.67 3.15 -9.27
N VAL A 30 -15.68 3.99 -9.45
CA VAL A 30 -17.06 3.74 -9.02
C VAL A 30 -17.95 3.94 -10.22
N GLU A 31 -18.71 2.92 -10.62
CA GLU A 31 -19.61 2.97 -11.79
C GLU A 31 -18.90 3.53 -13.06
N ASP A 32 -17.72 2.99 -13.37
CA ASP A 32 -16.84 3.37 -14.49
C ASP A 32 -16.31 4.82 -14.46
N LYS A 33 -16.44 5.52 -13.34
CA LYS A 33 -15.91 6.86 -13.15
C LYS A 33 -14.78 6.87 -12.13
N ALA A 34 -13.70 7.59 -12.45
CA ALA A 34 -12.63 7.85 -11.50
C ALA A 34 -13.09 8.89 -10.48
N VAL A 35 -13.04 8.55 -9.20
CA VAL A 35 -13.48 9.40 -8.09
C VAL A 35 -12.35 9.52 -7.06
N VAL A 36 -12.15 10.71 -6.51
CA VAL A 36 -11.21 10.95 -5.42
C VAL A 36 -11.95 10.77 -4.09
N PRO A 37 -11.63 9.75 -3.28
CA PRO A 37 -12.26 9.57 -1.98
C PRO A 37 -11.71 10.56 -0.96
N ILE A 38 -12.53 10.89 0.04
CA ILE A 38 -12.11 11.68 1.22
C ILE A 38 -11.30 10.78 2.15
N VAL A 39 -11.85 9.60 2.43
CA VAL A 39 -11.21 8.53 3.19
C VAL A 39 -11.20 7.29 2.33
N LYS A 40 -10.05 6.61 2.27
CA LYS A 40 -9.89 5.32 1.61
C LYS A 40 -9.17 4.36 2.53
N THR A 41 -9.75 3.21 2.76
CA THR A 41 -9.13 2.10 3.50
C THR A 41 -9.08 0.88 2.61
N GLN A 42 -7.90 0.31 2.44
CA GLN A 42 -7.68 -0.94 1.72
C GLN A 42 -7.23 -2.02 2.68
N ILE A 43 -7.94 -3.13 2.69
CA ILE A 43 -7.65 -4.29 3.53
C ILE A 43 -7.26 -5.43 2.61
N ILE A 44 -6.02 -5.92 2.74
CA ILE A 44 -5.53 -7.09 2.00
C ILE A 44 -5.40 -8.24 2.99
N ARG A 45 -6.17 -9.30 2.77
CA ARG A 45 -6.11 -10.53 3.56
C ARG A 45 -5.45 -11.63 2.75
N SER A 46 -4.41 -12.23 3.32
CA SER A 46 -3.69 -13.36 2.73
C SER A 46 -3.62 -14.49 3.76
N VAL A 47 -4.09 -15.66 3.38
CA VAL A 47 -4.06 -16.87 4.22
C VAL A 47 -3.36 -17.99 3.43
N ALA A 48 -2.57 -18.81 4.10
CA ALA A 48 -1.86 -19.91 3.45
C ALA A 48 -2.86 -20.86 2.73
N GLY A 49 -2.60 -21.15 1.47
CA GLY A 49 -3.45 -22.03 0.65
C GLY A 49 -4.74 -21.39 0.13
N GLN A 50 -4.96 -20.10 0.38
CA GLN A 50 -6.10 -19.34 -0.15
C GLN A 50 -5.63 -18.21 -1.08
N GLU A 51 -6.51 -17.81 -1.99
CA GLU A 51 -6.27 -16.64 -2.82
C GLU A 51 -6.42 -15.37 -1.97
N PRO A 52 -5.47 -14.43 -2.03
CA PRO A 52 -5.59 -13.16 -1.33
C PRO A 52 -6.79 -12.34 -1.83
N VAL A 53 -7.46 -11.66 -0.91
CA VAL A 53 -8.61 -10.78 -1.18
C VAL A 53 -8.29 -9.37 -0.73
N ARG A 54 -8.60 -8.38 -1.57
CA ARG A 54 -8.52 -6.96 -1.26
C ARG A 54 -9.92 -6.37 -1.17
N THR A 55 -10.25 -5.76 -0.03
CA THR A 55 -11.44 -4.96 0.17
C THR A 55 -11.03 -3.49 0.23
N THR A 56 -11.66 -2.65 -0.57
CA THR A 56 -11.48 -1.19 -0.53
C THR A 56 -12.76 -0.55 -0.02
N GLU A 57 -12.66 0.11 1.13
CA GLU A 57 -13.74 0.93 1.71
C GLU A 57 -13.39 2.40 1.50
N ALA A 58 -14.33 3.18 0.97
CA ALA A 58 -14.08 4.58 0.68
C ALA A 58 -15.32 5.43 0.93
N THR A 59 -15.09 6.66 1.44
CA THR A 59 -16.11 7.71 1.51
C THR A 59 -15.87 8.69 0.38
N ILE A 60 -16.88 8.88 -0.47
CA ILE A 60 -16.85 9.81 -1.61
C ILE A 60 -17.94 10.87 -1.45
N PHE A 61 -17.79 12.02 -2.13
CA PHE A 61 -18.85 12.98 -2.28
C PHE A 61 -19.60 12.76 -3.60
N GLU A 62 -20.91 12.68 -3.50
CA GLU A 62 -21.81 12.71 -4.65
C GLU A 62 -22.52 14.05 -4.73
N VAL A 63 -22.55 14.62 -5.94
CA VAL A 63 -23.32 15.83 -6.22
C VAL A 63 -24.70 15.41 -6.77
N LYS A 64 -25.76 15.78 -6.08
CA LYS A 64 -27.16 15.49 -6.45
C LYS A 64 -27.91 16.75 -6.83
N ASN A 65 -29.09 16.56 -7.42
CA ASN A 65 -30.04 17.65 -7.74
C ASN A 65 -29.42 18.80 -8.56
N GLY A 66 -28.59 18.46 -9.59
CA GLY A 66 -27.98 19.45 -10.47
C GLY A 66 -26.99 20.35 -9.77
N GLY A 67 -26.27 19.86 -8.76
CA GLY A 67 -25.22 20.61 -8.05
C GLY A 67 -25.69 21.29 -6.76
N LYS A 68 -26.95 21.10 -6.35
CA LYS A 68 -27.50 21.75 -5.16
C LYS A 68 -27.19 21.03 -3.87
N ASP A 69 -27.04 19.70 -3.93
CA ASP A 69 -26.81 18.87 -2.75
C ASP A 69 -25.50 18.08 -2.90
N ILE A 70 -24.69 18.11 -1.85
CA ILE A 70 -23.48 17.27 -1.73
C ILE A 70 -23.73 16.28 -0.60
N VAL A 71 -23.69 14.99 -0.94
CA VAL A 71 -23.95 13.90 0.00
C VAL A 71 -22.71 13.02 0.11
N ALA A 72 -22.33 12.67 1.33
CA ALA A 72 -21.29 11.66 1.55
C ALA A 72 -21.90 10.27 1.30
N ARG A 73 -21.17 9.43 0.55
CA ARG A 73 -21.53 8.04 0.26
C ARG A 73 -20.38 7.12 0.60
N GLU A 74 -20.66 6.02 1.25
CA GLU A 74 -19.73 4.93 1.45
C GLU A 74 -19.79 3.96 0.27
N VAL A 75 -18.62 3.50 -0.16
CA VAL A 75 -18.44 2.55 -1.25
C VAL A 75 -17.53 1.43 -0.77
N VAL A 76 -17.90 0.19 -1.03
CA VAL A 76 -17.11 -1.00 -0.76
C VAL A 76 -16.86 -1.73 -2.07
N LEU A 77 -15.58 -1.97 -2.38
CA LEU A 77 -15.14 -2.70 -3.58
C LEU A 77 -14.33 -3.92 -3.13
N GLU A 78 -14.61 -5.07 -3.72
CA GLU A 78 -13.86 -6.30 -3.48
C GLU A 78 -13.15 -6.75 -4.75
N GLU A 79 -11.91 -7.16 -4.62
CA GLU A 79 -11.07 -7.62 -5.73
C GLU A 79 -10.29 -8.87 -5.30
N ASN A 80 -10.22 -9.86 -6.18
CA ASN A 80 -9.42 -11.07 -6.01
C ASN A 80 -7.97 -10.83 -6.46
N ALA A 81 -7.05 -11.69 -6.03
CA ALA A 81 -5.62 -11.57 -6.33
C ALA A 81 -5.27 -11.51 -7.82
N SER A 82 -6.12 -12.06 -8.69
CA SER A 82 -5.95 -11.96 -10.15
C SER A 82 -5.99 -10.53 -10.67
N GLN A 83 -6.60 -9.60 -9.92
CA GLN A 83 -6.85 -8.20 -10.29
C GLN A 83 -5.80 -7.24 -9.70
N PHE A 84 -4.92 -7.68 -8.80
CA PHE A 84 -3.87 -6.85 -8.21
C PHE A 84 -2.50 -7.55 -8.19
N SER A 85 -1.43 -6.75 -8.14
CA SER A 85 -0.06 -7.24 -8.31
C SER A 85 0.53 -7.98 -7.11
N ASP A 86 0.01 -7.77 -5.89
CA ASP A 86 0.53 -8.33 -4.64
C ASP A 86 0.07 -9.77 -4.42
N LYS A 87 0.46 -10.66 -5.33
CA LYS A 87 -0.05 -12.04 -5.41
C LYS A 87 0.60 -13.03 -4.45
N LYS A 88 1.63 -12.64 -3.71
CA LYS A 88 2.40 -13.60 -2.92
C LYS A 88 2.31 -13.30 -1.44
N MET A 89 1.83 -14.27 -0.69
CA MET A 89 2.19 -14.40 0.70
C MET A 89 3.72 -14.49 0.82
N SER A 90 4.29 -13.86 1.84
CA SER A 90 5.73 -13.84 2.04
C SER A 90 6.31 -15.26 1.98
N ALA A 91 7.40 -15.46 1.23
CA ALA A 91 8.13 -16.70 1.21
C ALA A 91 8.62 -17.06 2.64
N PRO A 92 8.92 -18.32 2.93
CA PRO A 92 9.54 -18.70 4.19
C PRO A 92 10.78 -17.85 4.47
N ILE A 93 10.87 -17.30 5.68
CA ILE A 93 12.01 -16.48 6.10
C ILE A 93 13.01 -17.41 6.75
N VAL A 94 14.17 -17.57 6.10
CA VAL A 94 15.28 -18.37 6.62
C VAL A 94 16.22 -17.46 7.40
N GLN A 95 16.37 -17.73 8.68
CA GLN A 95 17.32 -17.06 9.56
C GLN A 95 18.33 -18.09 10.08
N LYS A 96 19.47 -17.63 10.58
CA LYS A 96 20.52 -18.52 11.10
C LYS A 96 19.94 -19.44 12.20
N GLY A 97 19.71 -20.70 11.86
CA GLY A 97 19.20 -21.74 12.78
C GLY A 97 17.69 -21.81 12.92
N SER A 98 16.91 -21.01 12.19
CA SER A 98 15.44 -21.10 12.20
C SER A 98 14.82 -20.82 10.84
N VAL A 99 13.60 -21.33 10.65
CA VAL A 99 12.76 -21.07 9.48
C VAL A 99 11.40 -20.59 9.98
N ILE A 100 10.95 -19.43 9.51
CA ILE A 100 9.60 -18.91 9.80
C ILE A 100 8.75 -19.12 8.56
N VAL A 101 7.68 -19.86 8.70
CA VAL A 101 6.67 -20.12 7.66
C VAL A 101 5.48 -19.19 7.90
N PRO A 102 5.21 -18.19 7.05
CA PRO A 102 4.05 -17.34 7.16
C PRO A 102 2.75 -18.13 7.00
N THR A 103 1.76 -17.89 7.85
CA THR A 103 0.44 -18.55 7.80
C THR A 103 -0.67 -17.60 7.42
N SER A 104 -0.60 -16.35 7.87
CA SER A 104 -1.57 -15.30 7.49
C SER A 104 -0.95 -13.93 7.54
N LYS A 105 -1.50 -13.03 6.73
CA LYS A 105 -1.19 -11.59 6.73
C LYS A 105 -2.45 -10.80 6.44
N VAL A 106 -2.71 -9.80 7.26
CA VAL A 106 -3.70 -8.76 6.99
C VAL A 106 -2.96 -7.45 6.91
N GLU A 107 -3.12 -6.73 5.82
CA GLU A 107 -2.53 -5.41 5.61
C GLU A 107 -3.66 -4.41 5.37
N VAL A 108 -3.73 -3.37 6.19
CA VAL A 108 -4.68 -2.28 6.09
C VAL A 108 -3.92 -1.02 5.75
N LYS A 109 -4.31 -0.36 4.66
CA LYS A 109 -3.80 0.95 4.25
C LYS A 109 -4.94 1.94 4.29
N SER A 110 -4.77 3.03 4.99
CA SER A 110 -5.75 4.11 5.10
C SER A 110 -5.16 5.41 4.58
N THR A 111 -5.96 6.17 3.86
CA THR A 111 -5.56 7.47 3.32
C THR A 111 -6.65 8.48 3.63
N LEU A 112 -6.26 9.62 4.19
CA LEU A 112 -7.09 10.78 4.39
C LEU A 112 -6.72 11.83 3.36
N SER A 113 -7.71 12.32 2.59
CA SER A 113 -7.50 13.32 1.54
C SER A 113 -8.47 14.48 1.68
N GLN A 114 -8.04 15.68 1.30
CA GLN A 114 -8.89 16.87 1.21
C GLN A 114 -8.55 17.63 -0.08
N GLY A 115 -9.55 17.91 -0.91
CA GLY A 115 -9.34 18.62 -2.17
C GLY A 115 -8.36 17.93 -3.14
N GLY A 116 -8.23 16.59 -3.08
CA GLY A 116 -7.27 15.83 -3.88
C GLY A 116 -5.85 15.75 -3.28
N VAL A 117 -5.58 16.43 -2.16
CA VAL A 117 -4.30 16.39 -1.45
C VAL A 117 -4.37 15.34 -0.36
N VAL A 118 -3.37 14.47 -0.27
CA VAL A 118 -3.22 13.49 0.81
C VAL A 118 -2.72 14.20 2.06
N LEU A 119 -3.48 14.11 3.15
CA LEU A 119 -3.13 14.70 4.44
C LEU A 119 -2.43 13.70 5.37
N ALA A 120 -2.83 12.44 5.32
CA ALA A 120 -2.24 11.40 6.15
C ALA A 120 -2.34 10.03 5.47
N GLU A 121 -1.36 9.19 5.71
CA GLU A 121 -1.33 7.78 5.31
C GLU A 121 -1.14 6.91 6.55
N GLY A 122 -2.01 5.92 6.72
CA GLY A 122 -1.92 4.90 7.75
C GLY A 122 -1.60 3.55 7.14
N LYS A 123 -0.80 2.75 7.82
CA LYS A 123 -0.55 1.35 7.47
C LYS A 123 -0.57 0.50 8.73
N GLN A 124 -1.38 -0.55 8.71
CA GLN A 124 -1.39 -1.57 9.75
C GLN A 124 -1.08 -2.92 9.10
N VAL A 125 -0.25 -3.72 9.76
CA VAL A 125 0.05 -5.08 9.34
C VAL A 125 -0.12 -6.00 10.53
N ASP A 126 -0.92 -7.04 10.37
CA ASP A 126 -1.03 -8.15 11.30
C ASP A 126 -0.60 -9.43 10.56
N ALA A 127 0.56 -9.95 10.94
CA ALA A 127 1.16 -11.11 10.28
C ALA A 127 1.40 -12.23 11.28
N GLN A 128 1.09 -13.45 10.89
CA GLN A 128 1.28 -14.65 11.70
C GLN A 128 2.14 -15.66 10.95
N GLY A 129 2.92 -16.42 11.71
CA GLY A 129 3.75 -17.47 11.17
C GLY A 129 4.15 -18.47 12.26
N ILE A 130 4.77 -19.57 11.82
CA ILE A 130 5.30 -20.59 12.70
C ILE A 130 6.81 -20.65 12.53
N GLU A 131 7.55 -20.47 13.61
CA GLU A 131 9.00 -20.64 13.64
C GLU A 131 9.37 -22.07 14.00
N PHE A 132 10.22 -22.65 13.18
CA PHE A 132 10.81 -23.96 13.39
C PHE A 132 12.31 -23.80 13.69
N LYS A 133 12.76 -24.37 14.81
CA LYS A 133 14.17 -24.46 15.21
C LYS A 133 14.56 -25.90 15.43
N LYS A 134 15.78 -26.28 15.03
CA LYS A 134 16.27 -27.65 15.23
C LYS A 134 16.25 -28.02 16.73
N GLY A 135 15.54 -29.10 17.08
CA GLY A 135 15.49 -29.62 18.45
C GLY A 135 14.60 -28.82 19.41
N GLN A 136 13.75 -27.93 18.90
CA GLN A 136 12.78 -27.18 19.68
C GLN A 136 11.37 -27.39 19.13
N GLU A 137 10.37 -27.21 19.97
CA GLU A 137 8.97 -27.21 19.52
C GLU A 137 8.70 -25.98 18.65
N PRO A 138 7.77 -26.09 17.66
CA PRO A 138 7.36 -24.97 16.85
C PRO A 138 6.77 -23.84 17.69
N VAL A 139 7.14 -22.60 17.38
CA VAL A 139 6.70 -21.40 18.09
C VAL A 139 5.82 -20.56 17.17
N ARG A 140 4.61 -20.22 17.61
CA ARG A 140 3.75 -19.26 16.91
C ARG A 140 4.30 -17.85 17.09
N LYS A 141 4.54 -17.17 15.99
CA LYS A 141 4.97 -15.76 15.93
C LYS A 141 3.84 -14.89 15.40
N GLU A 142 3.62 -13.77 16.05
CA GLU A 142 2.69 -12.73 15.60
C GLU A 142 3.44 -11.39 15.56
N LEU A 143 3.33 -10.70 14.42
CA LEU A 143 3.86 -9.36 14.24
C LEU A 143 2.69 -8.40 13.99
N LYS A 144 2.57 -7.39 14.85
CA LYS A 144 1.67 -6.25 14.64
C LYS A 144 2.51 -5.01 14.36
N LEU A 145 2.21 -4.33 13.27
CA LEU A 145 2.88 -3.10 12.88
C LEU A 145 1.82 -2.05 12.60
N ASP A 146 1.96 -0.90 13.28
CA ASP A 146 1.17 0.30 13.06
C ASP A 146 2.09 1.43 12.61
N GLN A 147 1.79 2.04 11.49
CA GLN A 147 2.53 3.17 10.95
C GLN A 147 1.59 4.28 10.55
N VAL A 148 1.94 5.51 10.92
CA VAL A 148 1.33 6.74 10.42
C VAL A 148 2.41 7.57 9.77
N LYS A 149 2.13 8.08 8.59
CA LYS A 149 3.02 8.92 7.81
C LYS A 149 2.29 10.20 7.39
N ASP A 150 2.97 11.33 7.53
CA ASP A 150 2.61 12.57 6.87
C ASP A 150 3.37 12.65 5.53
N PRO A 151 2.69 12.55 4.38
CA PRO A 151 3.35 12.59 3.08
C PRO A 151 3.98 13.96 2.77
N ASN A 152 3.55 15.03 3.46
CA ASN A 152 4.03 16.39 3.20
C ASN A 152 5.34 16.68 3.95
N SER A 153 5.44 16.27 5.22
CA SER A 153 6.65 16.45 6.03
C SER A 153 7.64 15.30 5.93
N LYS A 154 7.22 14.16 5.36
CA LYS A 154 7.97 12.88 5.33
C LYS A 154 8.19 12.27 6.72
N GLU A 155 7.59 12.83 7.75
CA GLU A 155 7.61 12.26 9.10
C GLU A 155 6.82 10.95 9.13
N SER A 156 7.30 10.00 9.91
CA SER A 156 6.55 8.78 10.17
C SER A 156 6.79 8.25 11.57
N VAL A 157 5.74 7.73 12.17
CA VAL A 157 5.79 6.99 13.43
C VAL A 157 5.42 5.54 13.15
N THR A 158 6.26 4.62 13.57
CA THR A 158 6.02 3.19 13.39
C THR A 158 6.14 2.49 14.74
N ARG A 159 5.11 1.74 15.13
CA ARG A 159 5.16 0.81 16.26
C ARG A 159 5.16 -0.62 15.74
N ALA A 160 6.05 -1.44 16.27
CA ALA A 160 6.11 -2.87 15.96
C ALA A 160 6.06 -3.69 17.24
N VAL A 161 5.10 -4.60 17.32
CA VAL A 161 4.92 -5.53 18.47
C VAL A 161 5.11 -6.95 17.95
N LEU A 162 6.06 -7.68 18.56
CA LEU A 162 6.28 -9.09 18.29
C LEU A 162 5.77 -9.90 19.48
N GLN A 163 4.97 -10.92 19.20
CA GLN A 163 4.48 -11.89 20.19
C GLN A 163 4.94 -13.31 19.83
N GLU A 164 5.20 -14.10 20.86
CA GLU A 164 5.53 -15.52 20.80
C GLU A 164 4.54 -16.30 21.65
N ASN A 165 3.79 -17.20 21.05
CA ASN A 165 2.73 -17.97 21.74
C ASN A 165 1.78 -17.08 22.55
N GLY A 166 1.42 -15.89 22.02
CA GLY A 166 0.53 -14.94 22.65
C GLY A 166 1.20 -14.00 23.69
N THR A 167 2.50 -14.17 23.97
CA THR A 167 3.23 -13.31 24.90
C THR A 167 4.06 -12.28 24.13
N THR A 168 3.94 -11.00 24.50
CA THR A 168 4.74 -9.93 23.89
C THR A 168 6.20 -10.08 24.27
N THR A 169 7.06 -10.29 23.27
CA THR A 169 8.52 -10.42 23.45
C THR A 169 9.27 -9.16 23.05
N LYS A 170 8.65 -8.33 22.20
CA LYS A 170 9.26 -7.06 21.77
C LYS A 170 8.17 -6.05 21.44
N ASP A 171 8.35 -4.80 21.90
CA ASP A 171 7.53 -3.64 21.55
C ASP A 171 8.47 -2.47 21.27
N VAL A 172 8.43 -1.93 20.06
CA VAL A 172 9.37 -0.89 19.61
C VAL A 172 8.59 0.20 18.90
N VAL A 173 8.89 1.44 19.25
CA VAL A 173 8.41 2.63 18.55
C VAL A 173 9.60 3.31 17.87
N VAL A 174 9.47 3.56 16.58
CA VAL A 174 10.46 4.29 15.79
C VAL A 174 9.80 5.54 15.23
N VAL A 175 10.39 6.68 15.50
CA VAL A 175 10.03 7.96 14.89
C VAL A 175 11.10 8.27 13.85
N LYS A 176 10.66 8.47 12.62
CA LYS A 176 11.52 8.96 11.54
C LYS A 176 11.20 10.44 11.33
N GLU A 177 12.17 11.30 11.58
CA GLU A 177 12.11 12.72 11.29
C GLU A 177 12.37 12.98 9.79
N PRO A 178 11.93 14.11 9.23
CA PRO A 178 12.24 14.51 7.86
C PRO A 178 13.76 14.69 7.69
N GLU A 179 14.26 14.24 6.55
CA GLU A 179 15.65 14.51 6.10
C GLU A 179 15.72 15.85 5.39
#